data_3e79df76ebec75810242e1f102eb4c5a
#
_entry.id   3e79df76ebec75810242e1f102eb4c5a
#
_cell.length_a   1.000
_cell.length_b   1.000
_cell.length_c   1.000
_cell.angle_alpha   90.00
_cell.angle_beta   90.00
_cell.angle_gamma   90.00
#
_symmetry.space_group_name_H-M   'P 1'
#
loop_
_entity.id
_entity.type
_entity.pdbx_description
1 polymer ?
#
loop_
_entity_poly.entity_id
_entity_poly.type
_entity_poly.pdbx_seq_one_letter_code
_entity_poly.pdbx_strand_id
1 'polypeptide(L)'
;MAWYNIFKKEESKPEVVEGYQSFSTPFGKVGGANLSLPYVNGRYQISGYIPFGHDNLYPQLLTQLYFTSPLHGAIVDFKTNAATGGGYVLKTDKLTNEEKLNVYTFEKKAKLNKLVPSVTKQLIVHNRVYFKLFFNDKGEVKKIENVFPDKVRVNKEKSCYYICEDWASRIDVEPIKPYSPSCGDRVQLYVYEYHSLGQDYYSLPTYSSCTNWIFLDGEMSYLHKSNIQNSIFPSFAMMFPKKPQSEEEKHIIKDTIDKMKGAANAGKAVAFFANSAENLPKIETISTNNNDQLFIQTDGRIDEKICQAHTIDPILMGIRVSGKLGSGSDIKQSYVIFEKNSIMPLRNEVEEIFNDLLFIARLNVEFELNNYQIIGDIIEEETKIKE
;
A
#
# COMPACT_ATOMS: atom_id res chain seq x y z
N MET A 1 43.99 -17.25 -0.58
CA MET A 1 43.35 -15.94 -0.83
C MET A 1 43.03 -15.64 -2.29
N ALA A 2 43.19 -16.56 -3.24
CA ALA A 2 42.96 -16.31 -4.66
C ALA A 2 41.59 -16.77 -5.21
N TRP A 3 40.78 -17.43 -4.41
CA TRP A 3 39.50 -18.04 -4.85
C TRP A 3 38.30 -17.14 -4.75
N TYR A 4 38.39 -16.05 -4.00
CA TYR A 4 37.28 -15.10 -3.78
C TYR A 4 36.97 -14.21 -5.03
N ASN A 5 37.93 -14.10 -5.95
CA ASN A 5 37.79 -13.21 -7.09
C ASN A 5 37.22 -13.84 -8.38
N ILE A 6 36.88 -15.15 -8.36
CA ILE A 6 36.35 -15.84 -9.54
C ILE A 6 34.86 -15.57 -9.75
N PHE A 7 34.15 -15.13 -8.70
CA PHE A 7 32.74 -14.75 -8.74
C PHE A 7 32.48 -13.23 -8.71
N LYS A 8 33.50 -12.41 -8.72
CA LYS A 8 33.31 -11.00 -9.05
C LYS A 8 32.91 -10.92 -10.51
N LYS A 9 31.61 -10.87 -10.79
CA LYS A 9 31.07 -10.12 -11.90
C LYS A 9 31.78 -8.78 -11.84
N GLU A 10 32.47 -8.35 -12.90
CA GLU A 10 32.78 -6.94 -13.06
C GLU A 10 31.42 -6.23 -12.91
N GLU A 11 31.22 -5.61 -11.75
CA GLU A 11 30.19 -4.61 -11.61
C GLU A 11 30.64 -3.53 -12.60
N SER A 12 30.05 -3.53 -13.79
CA SER A 12 29.96 -2.32 -14.58
C SER A 12 29.42 -1.29 -13.61
N LYS A 13 30.29 -0.34 -13.21
CA LYS A 13 29.82 0.80 -12.41
C LYS A 13 28.61 1.32 -13.12
N PRO A 14 27.44 1.39 -12.45
CA PRO A 14 26.30 2.01 -13.09
C PRO A 14 26.79 3.40 -13.52
N GLU A 15 26.65 3.70 -14.79
CA GLU A 15 26.79 5.08 -15.25
C GLU A 15 25.79 5.86 -14.40
N VAL A 16 26.33 6.70 -13.53
CA VAL A 16 25.52 7.63 -12.74
C VAL A 16 25.00 8.65 -13.75
N VAL A 17 23.87 8.35 -14.33
CA VAL A 17 23.04 9.36 -14.97
C VAL A 17 22.47 10.17 -13.81
N GLU A 18 23.10 11.32 -13.54
CA GLU A 18 22.60 12.28 -12.56
C GLU A 18 21.14 12.57 -12.88
N GLY A 19 20.22 12.13 -12.03
CA GLY A 19 18.82 12.51 -12.07
C GLY A 19 17.78 11.40 -12.18
N TYR A 20 18.12 10.14 -12.46
CA TYR A 20 17.13 9.07 -12.57
C TYR A 20 17.45 7.90 -11.63
N GLN A 21 16.78 7.84 -10.49
CA GLN A 21 16.62 6.58 -9.77
C GLN A 21 15.41 5.84 -10.38
N SER A 22 15.67 4.98 -11.35
CA SER A 22 14.65 4.11 -11.90
C SER A 22 14.18 3.13 -10.82
N PHE A 23 12.88 3.01 -10.62
CA PHE A 23 12.24 1.91 -9.91
C PHE A 23 12.41 0.63 -10.73
N SER A 24 13.55 -0.01 -10.66
CA SER A 24 13.88 -1.17 -11.52
C SER A 24 13.66 -2.52 -10.87
N THR A 25 13.14 -2.57 -9.65
CA THR A 25 12.69 -3.81 -9.00
C THR A 25 11.33 -3.56 -8.36
N PRO A 26 10.49 -4.60 -8.13
CA PRO A 26 9.25 -4.45 -7.38
C PRO A 26 9.47 -3.80 -6.02
N PHE A 27 10.68 -3.89 -5.48
CA PHE A 27 11.16 -3.21 -4.28
C PHE A 27 12.43 -2.42 -4.62
N GLY A 28 12.38 -1.62 -5.69
CA GLY A 28 13.45 -0.70 -6.02
C GLY A 28 13.86 0.07 -4.77
N LYS A 29 15.15 0.33 -4.58
CA LYS A 29 15.62 1.19 -3.48
C LYS A 29 14.82 2.49 -3.53
N VAL A 30 13.76 2.56 -2.76
CA VAL A 30 13.10 3.81 -2.45
C VAL A 30 14.15 4.58 -1.66
N GLY A 31 14.72 5.59 -2.27
CA GLY A 31 15.80 6.43 -1.80
C GLY A 31 16.46 5.95 -0.52
N GLY A 32 17.60 5.28 -0.61
CA GLY A 32 18.46 4.86 0.50
C GLY A 32 17.76 4.54 1.81
N ALA A 33 16.93 3.51 1.82
CA ALA A 33 16.48 2.71 2.98
C ALA A 33 16.08 3.42 4.29
N ASN A 34 15.85 4.71 4.32
CA ASN A 34 15.25 5.35 5.48
C ASN A 34 13.73 5.34 5.33
N LEU A 35 13.11 4.19 5.65
CA LEU A 35 11.68 4.05 5.94
C LEU A 35 11.29 4.80 7.24
N SER A 36 12.17 5.66 7.76
CA SER A 36 11.87 6.55 8.86
C SER A 36 10.73 7.48 8.44
N LEU A 37 9.83 7.73 9.39
CA LEU A 37 8.74 8.68 9.21
C LEU A 37 9.29 9.98 8.62
N PRO A 38 8.70 10.54 7.58
CA PRO A 38 9.17 11.75 6.97
C PRO A 38 8.93 12.92 7.91
N TYR A 39 9.95 13.35 8.62
CA TYR A 39 9.87 14.58 9.38
C TYR A 39 10.01 15.76 8.41
N VAL A 40 8.92 16.46 8.16
CA VAL A 40 8.88 17.61 7.27
C VAL A 40 8.84 18.88 8.13
N ASN A 41 9.99 19.49 8.33
CA ASN A 41 10.10 20.71 9.16
C ASN A 41 10.07 22.02 8.35
N GLY A 42 9.67 21.98 7.08
CA GLY A 42 9.54 23.16 6.21
C GLY A 42 10.83 23.91 5.88
N ARG A 43 12.01 23.37 6.25
CA ARG A 43 13.29 24.02 5.98
C ARG A 43 13.73 23.93 4.52
N TYR A 44 13.21 22.97 3.78
CA TYR A 44 13.59 22.74 2.39
C TYR A 44 12.41 22.99 1.46
N GLN A 45 12.23 24.24 1.05
CA GLN A 45 11.31 24.58 -0.02
C GLN A 45 12.02 24.41 -1.36
N ILE A 46 11.62 23.41 -2.13
CA ILE A 46 12.15 23.19 -3.49
C ILE A 46 11.08 23.74 -4.46
N SER A 47 11.46 24.71 -5.30
CA SER A 47 10.57 25.21 -6.37
C SER A 47 9.16 25.64 -5.90
N GLY A 48 9.05 26.22 -4.70
CA GLY A 48 7.80 26.78 -4.19
C GLY A 48 6.95 25.86 -3.33
N TYR A 49 7.23 24.57 -3.24
CA TYR A 49 6.50 23.59 -2.43
C TYR A 49 7.40 22.88 -1.40
N ILE A 50 6.80 22.32 -0.38
CA ILE A 50 7.46 21.49 0.63
C ILE A 50 7.51 20.05 0.13
N PRO A 51 8.69 19.42 0.02
CA PRO A 51 8.79 18.03 -0.37
C PRO A 51 8.19 17.11 0.70
N PHE A 52 7.55 16.01 0.28
CA PHE A 52 7.03 15.02 1.19
C PHE A 52 7.92 13.77 1.22
N GLY A 53 8.66 13.61 2.32
CA GLY A 53 9.74 12.63 2.44
C GLY A 53 11.07 13.19 1.92
N HIS A 54 12.13 12.39 2.07
CA HIS A 54 13.47 12.80 1.70
C HIS A 54 13.63 13.04 0.17
N ASP A 55 13.01 12.17 -0.60
CA ASP A 55 13.04 12.17 -2.08
C ASP A 55 11.77 12.76 -2.72
N ASN A 56 10.87 13.31 -1.89
CA ASN A 56 9.55 13.81 -2.32
C ASN A 56 8.61 12.70 -2.85
N LEU A 57 8.87 11.42 -2.57
CA LEU A 57 8.10 10.28 -3.08
C LEU A 57 7.43 9.45 -1.98
N TYR A 58 7.36 9.95 -0.74
CA TYR A 58 6.73 9.22 0.36
C TYR A 58 5.27 8.82 0.11
N PRO A 59 4.40 9.66 -0.51
CA PRO A 59 3.05 9.21 -0.85
C PRO A 59 3.00 8.10 -1.89
N GLN A 60 3.94 8.11 -2.85
CA GLN A 60 4.08 7.04 -3.82
C GLN A 60 4.50 5.73 -3.14
N LEU A 61 5.38 5.80 -2.11
CA LEU A 61 5.71 4.65 -1.27
C LEU A 61 4.48 4.08 -0.57
N LEU A 62 3.62 4.92 0.03
CA LEU A 62 2.39 4.46 0.68
C LEU A 62 1.46 3.73 -0.30
N THR A 63 1.30 4.28 -1.50
CA THR A 63 0.54 3.62 -2.59
C THR A 63 1.18 2.29 -2.98
N GLN A 64 2.50 2.23 -3.10
CA GLN A 64 3.22 1.00 -3.42
C GLN A 64 3.04 -0.07 -2.33
N LEU A 65 3.13 0.30 -1.06
CA LEU A 65 2.92 -0.60 0.07
C LEU A 65 1.53 -1.27 0.03
N TYR A 66 0.49 -0.52 -0.35
CA TYR A 66 -0.85 -1.08 -0.54
C TYR A 66 -0.87 -2.20 -1.60
N PHE A 67 -0.11 -2.06 -2.68
CA PHE A 67 -0.08 -3.06 -3.75
C PHE A 67 0.90 -4.21 -3.50
N THR A 68 1.90 -4.03 -2.66
CA THR A 68 2.98 -5.02 -2.48
C THR A 68 2.85 -5.88 -1.24
N SER A 69 2.23 -5.37 -0.17
CA SER A 69 1.96 -6.13 1.04
C SER A 69 0.59 -6.80 0.96
N PRO A 70 0.53 -8.15 0.91
CA PRO A 70 -0.73 -8.88 0.83
C PRO A 70 -1.67 -8.56 1.99
N LEU A 71 -1.17 -8.55 3.22
CA LEU A 71 -1.99 -8.33 4.40
C LEU A 71 -2.45 -6.89 4.52
N HIS A 72 -1.55 -5.92 4.33
CA HIS A 72 -1.91 -4.50 4.38
C HIS A 72 -2.97 -4.15 3.31
N GLY A 73 -2.78 -4.61 2.07
CA GLY A 73 -3.74 -4.41 0.99
C GLY A 73 -5.11 -5.00 1.33
N ALA A 74 -5.14 -6.24 1.84
CA ALA A 74 -6.37 -6.90 2.25
C ALA A 74 -7.09 -6.15 3.39
N ILE A 75 -6.35 -5.63 4.39
CA ILE A 75 -6.94 -4.84 5.49
C ILE A 75 -7.50 -3.51 4.98
N VAL A 76 -6.81 -2.82 4.07
CA VAL A 76 -7.30 -1.57 3.46
C VAL A 76 -8.61 -1.82 2.71
N ASP A 77 -8.68 -2.89 1.93
CA ASP A 77 -9.88 -3.28 1.20
C ASP A 77 -11.01 -3.70 2.14
N PHE A 78 -10.70 -4.46 3.18
CA PHE A 78 -11.68 -4.86 4.20
C PHE A 78 -12.27 -3.64 4.93
N LYS A 79 -11.44 -2.69 5.38
CA LYS A 79 -11.91 -1.44 5.99
C LYS A 79 -12.78 -0.62 5.04
N THR A 80 -12.36 -0.50 3.77
CA THR A 80 -13.13 0.21 2.74
C THR A 80 -14.51 -0.42 2.58
N ASN A 81 -14.58 -1.74 2.44
CA ASN A 81 -15.83 -2.47 2.28
C ASN A 81 -16.72 -2.41 3.53
N ALA A 82 -16.12 -2.51 4.74
CA ALA A 82 -16.85 -2.39 5.99
C ALA A 82 -17.44 -0.99 6.18
N ALA A 83 -16.74 0.07 5.73
CA ALA A 83 -17.23 1.43 5.82
C ALA A 83 -18.32 1.75 4.78
N THR A 84 -18.18 1.27 3.54
CA THR A 84 -18.98 1.73 2.39
C THR A 84 -19.88 0.65 1.79
N GLY A 85 -19.78 -0.60 2.23
CA GLY A 85 -20.48 -1.74 1.63
C GLY A 85 -22.00 -1.67 1.75
N GLY A 86 -22.54 -0.96 2.76
CA GLY A 86 -23.96 -0.67 2.89
C GLY A 86 -24.49 0.37 1.92
N GLY A 87 -23.61 1.01 1.13
CA GLY A 87 -23.98 2.14 0.28
C GLY A 87 -24.21 3.42 1.09
N TYR A 88 -24.88 4.39 0.48
CA TYR A 88 -25.18 5.69 1.09
C TYR A 88 -26.62 6.12 0.78
N VAL A 89 -27.11 7.07 1.57
CA VAL A 89 -28.40 7.73 1.39
C VAL A 89 -28.18 9.23 1.29
N LEU A 90 -28.91 9.86 0.36
CA LEU A 90 -29.05 11.31 0.28
C LEU A 90 -30.46 11.66 0.82
N LYS A 91 -30.53 12.38 1.95
CA LYS A 91 -31.80 12.73 2.61
C LYS A 91 -32.54 13.80 1.82
N THR A 92 -33.34 13.40 0.86
CA THR A 92 -34.05 14.28 -0.06
C THR A 92 -35.51 14.55 0.28
N ASP A 93 -36.00 14.09 1.43
CA ASP A 93 -37.43 14.12 1.78
C ASP A 93 -38.03 15.53 1.82
N LYS A 94 -37.23 16.51 2.24
CA LYS A 94 -37.63 17.92 2.40
C LYS A 94 -37.42 18.78 1.16
N LEU A 95 -36.88 18.20 0.07
CA LEU A 95 -36.52 18.90 -1.14
C LEU A 95 -37.69 19.00 -2.12
N THR A 96 -37.74 20.09 -2.87
CA THR A 96 -38.61 20.24 -4.02
C THR A 96 -38.20 19.31 -5.17
N ASN A 97 -39.07 19.10 -6.15
CA ASN A 97 -38.77 18.24 -7.30
C ASN A 97 -37.58 18.75 -8.13
N GLU A 98 -37.39 20.06 -8.23
CA GLU A 98 -36.26 20.68 -8.92
C GLU A 98 -34.95 20.43 -8.17
N GLU A 99 -34.95 20.63 -6.86
CA GLU A 99 -33.78 20.34 -6.02
C GLU A 99 -33.41 18.85 -6.06
N LYS A 100 -34.38 17.94 -6.03
CA LYS A 100 -34.15 16.49 -6.18
C LYS A 100 -33.48 16.17 -7.52
N LEU A 101 -33.90 16.83 -8.60
CA LEU A 101 -33.28 16.64 -9.90
C LEU A 101 -31.83 17.14 -9.93
N ASN A 102 -31.55 18.25 -9.27
CA ASN A 102 -30.19 18.79 -9.14
C ASN A 102 -29.29 17.82 -8.36
N VAL A 103 -29.76 17.28 -7.23
CA VAL A 103 -29.05 16.27 -6.44
C VAL A 103 -28.78 15.01 -7.26
N TYR A 104 -29.80 14.48 -7.95
CA TYR A 104 -29.64 13.32 -8.82
C TYR A 104 -28.63 13.56 -9.95
N THR A 105 -28.68 14.75 -10.54
CA THR A 105 -27.75 15.14 -11.61
C THR A 105 -26.30 15.21 -11.09
N PHE A 106 -26.11 15.78 -9.89
CA PHE A 106 -24.80 15.81 -9.22
C PHE A 106 -24.30 14.39 -8.92
N GLU A 107 -25.12 13.56 -8.29
CA GLU A 107 -24.81 12.16 -7.99
C GLU A 107 -24.31 11.40 -9.23
N LYS A 108 -25.04 11.52 -10.36
CA LYS A 108 -24.67 10.85 -11.60
C LYS A 108 -23.40 11.41 -12.24
N LYS A 109 -23.22 12.73 -12.23
CA LYS A 109 -22.01 13.36 -12.78
C LYS A 109 -20.77 13.04 -11.95
N ALA A 110 -20.88 13.08 -10.63
CA ALA A 110 -19.79 12.76 -9.70
C ALA A 110 -19.53 11.25 -9.59
N LYS A 111 -20.47 10.39 -10.05
CA LYS A 111 -20.40 8.92 -9.92
C LYS A 111 -20.18 8.50 -8.46
N LEU A 112 -20.98 9.02 -7.53
CA LEU A 112 -20.77 8.88 -6.10
C LEU A 112 -20.56 7.42 -5.65
N ASN A 113 -21.30 6.47 -6.20
CA ASN A 113 -21.14 5.04 -5.89
C ASN A 113 -19.74 4.47 -6.18
N LYS A 114 -18.95 5.07 -7.07
CA LYS A 114 -17.54 4.71 -7.31
C LYS A 114 -16.58 5.62 -6.53
N LEU A 115 -16.98 6.87 -6.37
CA LEU A 115 -16.16 7.89 -5.72
C LEU A 115 -16.04 7.64 -4.22
N VAL A 116 -17.15 7.27 -3.55
CA VAL A 116 -17.18 7.03 -2.10
C VAL A 116 -16.17 5.95 -1.67
N PRO A 117 -16.16 4.74 -2.23
CA PRO A 117 -15.14 3.75 -1.87
C PRO A 117 -13.71 4.19 -2.22
N SER A 118 -13.51 4.93 -3.32
CA SER A 118 -12.21 5.45 -3.71
C SER A 118 -11.66 6.47 -2.71
N VAL A 119 -12.50 7.38 -2.25
CA VAL A 119 -12.17 8.39 -1.23
C VAL A 119 -11.85 7.73 0.10
N THR A 120 -12.67 6.77 0.52
CA THR A 120 -12.44 5.99 1.74
C THR A 120 -11.08 5.30 1.71
N LYS A 121 -10.72 4.69 0.58
CA LYS A 121 -9.41 4.07 0.40
C LYS A 121 -8.26 5.09 0.48
N GLN A 122 -8.43 6.28 -0.09
CA GLN A 122 -7.45 7.37 0.00
C GLN A 122 -7.26 7.85 1.44
N LEU A 123 -8.33 7.94 2.22
CA LEU A 123 -8.25 8.25 3.66
C LEU A 123 -7.45 7.18 4.41
N ILE A 124 -7.74 5.91 4.19
CA ILE A 124 -7.03 4.83 4.89
C ILE A 124 -5.54 4.84 4.52
N VAL A 125 -5.20 4.97 3.22
CA VAL A 125 -3.81 4.86 2.73
C VAL A 125 -3.01 6.14 2.99
N HIS A 126 -3.62 7.32 2.84
CA HIS A 126 -2.91 8.60 2.86
C HIS A 126 -3.32 9.56 3.97
N ASN A 127 -4.46 9.31 4.63
CA ASN A 127 -5.08 10.18 5.63
C ASN A 127 -5.39 11.60 5.10
N ARG A 128 -5.72 11.72 3.80
CA ARG A 128 -6.06 12.98 3.14
C ARG A 128 -6.75 12.73 1.81
N VAL A 129 -7.54 13.72 1.39
CA VAL A 129 -8.31 13.70 0.14
C VAL A 129 -8.32 15.07 -0.50
N TYR A 130 -8.26 15.10 -1.82
CA TYR A 130 -8.27 16.33 -2.59
C TYR A 130 -9.26 16.27 -3.73
N PHE A 131 -9.93 17.41 -3.97
CA PHE A 131 -10.81 17.57 -5.14
C PHE A 131 -10.56 18.88 -5.86
N LYS A 132 -10.33 18.83 -7.18
CA LYS A 132 -10.44 20.00 -8.04
C LYS A 132 -11.91 20.37 -8.20
N LEU A 133 -12.24 21.60 -7.84
CA LEU A 133 -13.56 22.19 -7.97
C LEU A 133 -13.53 23.16 -9.14
N PHE A 134 -14.37 22.93 -10.14
CA PHE A 134 -14.50 23.80 -11.30
C PHE A 134 -15.77 24.63 -11.17
N PHE A 135 -15.62 25.95 -11.18
CA PHE A 135 -16.70 26.92 -11.04
C PHE A 135 -17.08 27.53 -12.38
N ASN A 136 -18.37 27.83 -12.56
CA ASN A 136 -18.85 28.65 -13.65
C ASN A 136 -18.72 30.15 -13.32
N ASP A 137 -19.10 31.02 -14.26
CA ASP A 137 -19.02 32.48 -14.07
C ASP A 137 -19.97 33.01 -12.98
N LYS A 138 -20.94 32.22 -12.54
CA LYS A 138 -21.85 32.53 -11.42
C LYS A 138 -21.34 32.02 -10.06
N GLY A 139 -20.15 31.41 -10.02
CA GLY A 139 -19.60 30.80 -8.81
C GLY A 139 -20.33 29.52 -8.37
N GLU A 140 -20.96 28.81 -9.29
CA GLU A 140 -21.57 27.51 -9.02
C GLU A 140 -20.64 26.39 -9.48
N VAL A 141 -20.63 25.26 -8.76
CA VAL A 141 -19.81 24.11 -9.08
C VAL A 141 -20.33 23.42 -10.35
N LYS A 142 -19.51 23.42 -11.39
CA LYS A 142 -19.80 22.75 -12.66
C LYS A 142 -19.31 21.31 -12.70
N LYS A 143 -18.13 21.05 -12.10
CA LYS A 143 -17.47 19.74 -12.08
C LYS A 143 -16.66 19.60 -10.82
N ILE A 144 -16.63 18.38 -10.28
CA ILE A 144 -15.73 17.95 -9.20
C ILE A 144 -14.86 16.82 -9.75
N GLU A 145 -13.56 16.88 -9.47
CA GLU A 145 -12.61 15.88 -9.91
C GLU A 145 -11.72 15.47 -8.75
N ASN A 146 -11.72 14.20 -8.39
CA ASN A 146 -10.86 13.68 -7.33
C ASN A 146 -9.41 13.67 -7.81
N VAL A 147 -8.51 14.19 -6.97
CA VAL A 147 -7.06 14.18 -7.20
C VAL A 147 -6.41 13.27 -6.18
N PHE A 148 -5.66 12.28 -6.66
CA PHE A 148 -4.98 11.36 -5.75
C PHE A 148 -3.91 12.05 -4.91
N PRO A 149 -3.80 11.71 -3.62
CA PRO A 149 -2.90 12.39 -2.67
C PRO A 149 -1.41 12.31 -3.03
N ASP A 150 -0.99 11.30 -3.74
CA ASP A 150 0.39 11.14 -4.23
C ASP A 150 0.80 12.22 -5.23
N LYS A 151 -0.18 12.85 -5.91
CA LYS A 151 0.02 13.92 -6.89
C LYS A 151 0.12 15.32 -6.29
N VAL A 152 -0.23 15.51 -5.00
CA VAL A 152 -0.39 16.83 -4.40
C VAL A 152 0.76 17.19 -3.46
N ARG A 153 1.25 18.44 -3.57
CA ARG A 153 2.18 19.06 -2.62
C ARG A 153 1.68 20.45 -2.24
N VAL A 154 2.16 20.97 -1.11
CA VAL A 154 1.72 22.26 -0.55
C VAL A 154 2.90 23.20 -0.36
N ASN A 155 2.68 24.50 -0.47
CA ASN A 155 3.69 25.51 -0.11
C ASN A 155 3.75 25.72 1.41
N LYS A 156 4.76 26.46 1.85
CA LYS A 156 5.01 26.71 3.28
C LYS A 156 3.85 27.45 3.97
N GLU A 157 3.22 28.38 3.29
CA GLU A 157 2.12 29.21 3.79
C GLU A 157 0.76 28.52 3.67
N LYS A 158 0.68 27.31 3.12
CA LYS A 158 -0.57 26.58 2.79
C LYS A 158 -1.55 27.40 1.93
N SER A 159 -1.04 28.39 1.24
CA SER A 159 -1.82 29.28 0.37
C SER A 159 -1.90 28.79 -1.08
N CYS A 160 -1.06 27.82 -1.45
CA CYS A 160 -1.02 27.23 -2.78
C CYS A 160 -0.64 25.75 -2.70
N TYR A 161 -1.35 24.95 -3.46
CA TYR A 161 -1.05 23.54 -3.68
C TYR A 161 -0.51 23.35 -5.09
N TYR A 162 0.27 22.30 -5.27
CA TYR A 162 0.88 21.95 -6.55
C TYR A 162 0.48 20.53 -6.92
N ILE A 163 -0.01 20.36 -8.12
CA ILE A 163 -0.41 19.05 -8.65
C ILE A 163 0.58 18.68 -9.75
N CYS A 164 1.09 17.46 -9.68
CA CYS A 164 2.00 16.90 -10.66
C CYS A 164 1.70 15.41 -10.85
N GLU A 165 1.65 14.96 -12.09
CA GLU A 165 1.42 13.55 -12.40
C GLU A 165 2.61 12.68 -12.00
N ASP A 166 3.83 13.19 -12.19
CA ASP A 166 5.07 12.49 -11.85
C ASP A 166 6.04 13.41 -11.09
N TRP A 167 6.12 13.24 -9.79
CA TRP A 167 7.01 14.00 -8.93
C TRP A 167 8.49 13.61 -9.07
N ALA A 168 8.81 12.48 -9.70
CA ALA A 168 10.18 12.10 -10.00
C ALA A 168 10.75 12.98 -11.14
N SER A 169 9.97 13.18 -12.19
CA SER A 169 10.35 14.02 -13.34
C SER A 169 10.05 15.51 -13.15
N ARG A 170 9.08 15.86 -12.28
CA ARG A 170 8.63 17.23 -12.00
C ARG A 170 8.20 18.02 -13.25
N ILE A 171 7.58 17.32 -14.20
CA ILE A 171 7.04 17.92 -15.42
C ILE A 171 5.58 18.30 -15.15
N ASP A 172 5.14 19.42 -15.75
CA ASP A 172 3.75 19.90 -15.72
C ASP A 172 3.20 20.13 -14.30
N VAL A 173 3.96 20.84 -13.45
CA VAL A 173 3.53 21.20 -12.10
C VAL A 173 2.51 22.34 -12.19
N GLU A 174 1.27 22.04 -11.83
CA GLU A 174 0.14 22.99 -11.86
C GLU A 174 -0.11 23.59 -10.46
N PRO A 175 0.06 24.91 -10.27
CA PRO A 175 -0.33 25.56 -9.02
C PRO A 175 -1.84 25.76 -8.94
N ILE A 176 -2.41 25.51 -7.77
CA ILE A 176 -3.83 25.67 -7.50
C ILE A 176 -4.07 26.22 -6.09
N LYS A 177 -4.98 27.16 -5.93
CA LYS A 177 -5.35 27.69 -4.62
C LYS A 177 -6.33 26.78 -3.87
N PRO A 178 -6.22 26.68 -2.54
CA PRO A 178 -7.23 26.00 -1.74
C PRO A 178 -8.59 26.69 -1.90
N TYR A 179 -9.64 25.90 -1.75
CA TYR A 179 -11.01 26.41 -1.80
C TYR A 179 -11.24 27.47 -0.73
N SER A 180 -11.79 28.61 -1.16
CA SER A 180 -12.32 29.65 -0.30
C SER A 180 -13.55 30.27 -0.94
N PRO A 181 -14.63 30.50 -0.18
CA PRO A 181 -15.83 31.18 -0.68
C PRO A 181 -15.56 32.55 -1.29
N SER A 182 -14.51 33.25 -0.82
CA SER A 182 -14.10 34.58 -1.31
C SER A 182 -13.14 34.54 -2.50
N CYS A 183 -12.65 33.36 -2.89
CA CYS A 183 -11.73 33.22 -4.01
C CYS A 183 -12.50 33.26 -5.34
N GLY A 184 -12.09 34.15 -6.26
CA GLY A 184 -12.72 34.29 -7.58
C GLY A 184 -12.15 33.36 -8.65
N ASP A 185 -11.21 32.47 -8.30
CA ASP A 185 -10.58 31.58 -9.27
C ASP A 185 -11.58 30.50 -9.74
N ARG A 186 -11.59 30.24 -11.05
CA ARG A 186 -12.49 29.25 -11.65
C ARG A 186 -12.16 27.81 -11.30
N VAL A 187 -10.94 27.54 -10.86
CA VAL A 187 -10.48 26.23 -10.39
C VAL A 187 -9.85 26.40 -9.02
N GLN A 188 -10.36 25.65 -8.05
CA GLN A 188 -9.88 25.67 -6.67
C GLN A 188 -9.74 24.24 -6.16
N LEU A 189 -8.93 24.02 -5.14
CA LEU A 189 -8.71 22.73 -4.54
C LEU A 189 -9.41 22.60 -3.19
N TYR A 190 -10.39 21.71 -3.08
CA TYR A 190 -10.86 21.26 -1.77
C TYR A 190 -9.81 20.36 -1.15
N VAL A 191 -9.50 20.61 0.10
CA VAL A 191 -8.45 19.93 0.86
C VAL A 191 -9.05 19.37 2.14
N TYR A 192 -8.99 18.07 2.30
CA TYR A 192 -9.29 17.38 3.55
C TYR A 192 -8.02 16.68 4.05
N GLU A 193 -7.52 17.13 5.19
CA GLU A 193 -6.33 16.58 5.85
C GLU A 193 -6.55 16.53 7.36
N TYR A 194 -6.41 15.34 7.93
CA TYR A 194 -6.42 15.19 9.37
C TYR A 194 -5.00 15.41 9.92
N HIS A 195 -4.79 16.46 10.72
CA HIS A 195 -3.47 16.82 11.22
C HIS A 195 -2.87 15.73 12.13
N SER A 196 -1.75 15.18 11.71
CA SER A 196 -0.97 14.26 12.52
C SER A 196 -0.09 14.98 13.53
N LEU A 197 0.10 14.40 14.71
CA LEU A 197 0.94 14.96 15.75
C LEU A 197 2.36 15.27 15.23
N GLY A 198 2.81 16.50 15.38
CA GLY A 198 4.16 16.93 14.97
C GLY A 198 4.38 17.06 13.46
N GLN A 199 3.32 17.04 12.66
CA GLN A 199 3.37 17.24 11.21
C GLN A 199 2.61 18.48 10.82
N ASP A 200 3.32 19.49 10.31
CA ASP A 200 2.73 20.80 9.99
C ASP A 200 2.13 20.86 8.57
N TYR A 201 2.67 20.11 7.63
CA TYR A 201 2.35 20.25 6.21
C TYR A 201 1.54 19.09 5.63
N TYR A 202 1.82 17.87 6.09
CA TYR A 202 1.20 16.67 5.56
C TYR A 202 0.75 15.77 6.69
N SER A 203 -0.46 15.28 6.60
CA SER A 203 -0.94 14.23 7.49
C SER A 203 -0.24 12.90 7.20
N LEU A 204 -0.09 12.07 8.22
CA LEU A 204 0.41 10.71 8.08
C LEU A 204 -0.74 9.73 8.34
N PRO A 205 -0.80 8.60 7.65
CA PRO A 205 -1.79 7.58 7.94
C PRO A 205 -1.57 6.96 9.33
N THR A 206 -2.64 6.47 9.94
CA THR A 206 -2.63 5.91 11.30
C THR A 206 -1.65 4.75 11.48
N TYR A 207 -1.40 3.99 10.41
CA TYR A 207 -0.47 2.87 10.39
C TYR A 207 1.01 3.26 10.13
N SER A 208 1.35 4.55 10.08
CA SER A 208 2.70 5.02 9.69
C SER A 208 3.83 4.43 10.52
N SER A 209 3.59 4.10 11.79
CA SER A 209 4.58 3.43 12.65
C SER A 209 4.90 2.00 12.21
N CYS A 210 4.07 1.43 11.34
CA CYS A 210 4.17 0.04 10.87
C CYS A 210 4.72 -0.10 9.44
N THR A 211 5.09 1.00 8.78
CA THR A 211 5.52 0.97 7.37
C THR A 211 6.66 -0.01 7.11
N ASN A 212 7.59 -0.17 8.06
CA ASN A 212 8.68 -1.15 7.96
C ASN A 212 8.18 -2.61 7.95
N TRP A 213 7.16 -2.92 8.75
CA TRP A 213 6.57 -4.26 8.79
C TRP A 213 5.75 -4.55 7.55
N ILE A 214 5.02 -3.55 7.04
CA ILE A 214 4.30 -3.65 5.77
C ILE A 214 5.27 -3.87 4.60
N PHE A 215 6.40 -3.17 4.61
CA PHE A 215 7.46 -3.39 3.62
C PHE A 215 8.04 -4.81 3.72
N LEU A 216 8.32 -5.29 4.96
CA LEU A 216 8.83 -6.64 5.20
C LEU A 216 7.87 -7.72 4.72
N ASP A 217 6.55 -7.54 4.85
CA ASP A 217 5.54 -8.47 4.34
C ASP A 217 5.69 -8.68 2.82
N GLY A 218 5.85 -7.60 2.08
CA GLY A 218 6.16 -7.65 0.65
C GLY A 218 7.49 -8.34 0.34
N GLU A 219 8.56 -8.01 1.08
CA GLU A 219 9.89 -8.61 0.93
C GLU A 219 9.89 -10.12 1.23
N MET A 220 9.13 -10.56 2.24
CA MET A 220 8.98 -11.98 2.57
C MET A 220 8.32 -12.75 1.42
N SER A 221 7.28 -12.20 0.81
CA SER A 221 6.67 -12.79 -0.40
C SER A 221 7.67 -12.95 -1.54
N TYR A 222 8.53 -11.94 -1.75
CA TYR A 222 9.59 -11.98 -2.75
C TYR A 222 10.68 -13.00 -2.38
N LEU A 223 11.08 -13.08 -1.11
CA LEU A 223 12.05 -14.03 -0.60
C LEU A 223 11.56 -15.47 -0.81
N HIS A 224 10.31 -15.79 -0.46
CA HIS A 224 9.71 -17.10 -0.69
C HIS A 224 9.70 -17.47 -2.18
N LYS A 225 9.30 -16.54 -3.04
CA LYS A 225 9.35 -16.73 -4.50
C LYS A 225 10.77 -17.00 -4.98
N SER A 226 11.75 -16.23 -4.51
CA SER A 226 13.16 -16.38 -4.88
C SER A 226 13.73 -17.71 -4.37
N ASN A 227 13.35 -18.13 -3.16
CA ASN A 227 13.71 -19.45 -2.60
C ASN A 227 13.21 -20.58 -3.48
N ILE A 228 11.95 -20.50 -3.92
CA ILE A 228 11.36 -21.51 -4.80
C ILE A 228 12.05 -21.52 -6.17
N GLN A 229 12.37 -20.37 -6.73
CA GLN A 229 12.97 -20.26 -8.06
C GLN A 229 14.46 -20.62 -8.11
N ASN A 230 15.21 -20.21 -7.09
CA ASN A 230 16.67 -20.26 -7.12
C ASN A 230 17.27 -21.28 -6.12
N SER A 231 16.46 -21.92 -5.26
CA SER A 231 16.95 -22.78 -4.17
C SER A 231 18.05 -22.05 -3.37
N ILE A 232 17.67 -20.95 -2.68
CA ILE A 232 18.58 -19.96 -2.09
C ILE A 232 19.60 -20.54 -1.12
N PHE A 233 19.24 -21.63 -0.46
CA PHE A 233 20.22 -22.33 0.38
C PHE A 233 20.91 -23.38 -0.47
N PRO A 234 22.22 -23.25 -0.69
CA PRO A 234 22.95 -24.34 -1.32
C PRO A 234 22.77 -25.57 -0.44
N SER A 235 21.89 -26.49 -0.91
CA SER A 235 21.65 -27.75 -0.22
C SER A 235 22.89 -28.63 -0.21
N PHE A 236 23.86 -28.28 -1.02
CA PHE A 236 25.13 -29.00 -1.15
C PHE A 236 26.24 -28.10 -1.70
N ALA A 237 27.45 -28.39 -1.30
CA ALA A 237 28.67 -27.85 -1.91
C ALA A 237 29.27 -28.93 -2.82
N MET A 238 29.54 -28.56 -4.06
CA MET A 238 30.15 -29.44 -5.02
C MET A 238 31.63 -29.07 -5.17
N MET A 239 32.52 -29.99 -4.73
CA MET A 239 33.96 -29.78 -4.79
C MET A 239 34.53 -30.59 -5.96
N PHE A 240 35.17 -29.91 -6.88
CA PHE A 240 35.80 -30.52 -8.01
C PHE A 240 37.30 -30.74 -7.72
N PRO A 241 37.86 -31.93 -7.99
CA PRO A 241 39.24 -32.25 -7.68
C PRO A 241 40.27 -31.44 -8.51
N LYS A 242 39.84 -30.96 -9.65
CA LYS A 242 40.69 -30.15 -10.56
C LYS A 242 40.02 -28.86 -10.96
N LYS A 243 40.80 -27.79 -11.09
CA LYS A 243 40.33 -26.52 -11.63
C LYS A 243 40.00 -26.71 -13.12
N PRO A 244 38.85 -26.18 -13.62
CA PRO A 244 38.50 -26.26 -15.04
C PRO A 244 39.62 -25.56 -15.85
N GLN A 245 40.06 -26.24 -16.93
CA GLN A 245 41.21 -25.82 -17.73
C GLN A 245 40.79 -24.96 -18.94
N SER A 246 39.50 -25.03 -19.34
CA SER A 246 38.97 -24.25 -20.45
C SER A 246 37.70 -23.51 -20.06
N GLU A 247 37.33 -22.48 -20.81
CA GLU A 247 36.05 -21.77 -20.65
C GLU A 247 34.87 -22.67 -21.00
N GLU A 248 35.04 -23.62 -21.89
CA GLU A 248 34.02 -24.63 -22.24
C GLU A 248 33.68 -25.54 -21.04
N GLU A 249 34.71 -26.01 -20.31
CA GLU A 249 34.50 -26.78 -19.08
C GLU A 249 33.75 -25.98 -18.00
N LYS A 250 34.12 -24.70 -17.84
CA LYS A 250 33.39 -23.80 -16.92
C LYS A 250 31.93 -23.64 -17.32
N HIS A 251 31.66 -23.51 -18.61
CA HIS A 251 30.30 -23.39 -19.14
C HIS A 251 29.47 -24.64 -18.88
N ILE A 252 30.03 -25.81 -19.10
CA ILE A 252 29.39 -27.11 -18.83
C ILE A 252 29.05 -27.25 -17.34
N ILE A 253 29.97 -26.91 -16.44
CA ILE A 253 29.75 -26.96 -15.00
C ILE A 253 28.63 -25.99 -14.60
N LYS A 254 28.66 -24.76 -15.13
CA LYS A 254 27.63 -23.76 -14.86
C LYS A 254 26.26 -24.21 -15.34
N ASP A 255 26.17 -24.70 -16.58
CA ASP A 255 24.92 -25.22 -17.15
C ASP A 255 24.37 -26.39 -16.36
N THR A 256 25.25 -27.26 -15.85
CA THR A 256 24.85 -28.40 -15.02
C THR A 256 24.27 -27.91 -13.69
N ILE A 257 24.90 -26.94 -13.04
CA ILE A 257 24.40 -26.31 -11.79
C ILE A 257 23.07 -25.60 -12.05
N ASP A 258 22.96 -24.87 -13.14
CA ASP A 258 21.73 -24.11 -13.46
C ASP A 258 20.55 -25.06 -13.81
N LYS A 259 20.81 -26.22 -14.38
CA LYS A 259 19.79 -27.29 -14.59
C LYS A 259 19.32 -27.96 -13.30
N MET A 260 20.06 -27.80 -12.20
CA MET A 260 19.67 -28.32 -10.87
C MET A 260 18.79 -27.34 -10.09
N LYS A 261 18.73 -26.07 -10.50
CA LYS A 261 17.97 -25.03 -9.81
C LYS A 261 16.49 -25.02 -10.21
N GLY A 262 15.66 -24.54 -9.28
CA GLY A 262 14.25 -24.25 -9.52
C GLY A 262 13.28 -25.40 -9.24
N ALA A 263 12.03 -25.03 -8.92
CA ALA A 263 10.97 -25.97 -8.56
C ALA A 263 10.68 -27.04 -9.62
N ALA A 264 10.84 -26.70 -10.90
CA ALA A 264 10.65 -27.64 -12.02
C ALA A 264 11.70 -28.74 -12.07
N ASN A 265 12.82 -28.57 -11.38
CA ASN A 265 13.94 -29.53 -11.34
C ASN A 265 14.07 -30.18 -9.95
N ALA A 266 13.20 -29.89 -9.02
CA ALA A 266 13.19 -30.50 -7.70
C ALA A 266 13.00 -32.02 -7.82
N GLY A 267 13.90 -32.78 -7.18
CA GLY A 267 13.87 -34.24 -7.22
C GLY A 267 14.49 -34.90 -8.48
N LYS A 268 15.03 -34.12 -9.43
CA LYS A 268 15.77 -34.71 -10.54
C LYS A 268 17.16 -35.17 -10.10
N ALA A 269 17.50 -36.38 -10.47
CA ALA A 269 18.85 -36.95 -10.26
C ALA A 269 19.81 -36.43 -11.33
N VAL A 270 21.03 -36.07 -10.89
CA VAL A 270 22.13 -35.73 -11.82
C VAL A 270 23.19 -36.82 -11.69
N ALA A 271 23.53 -37.39 -12.83
CA ALA A 271 24.59 -38.40 -12.88
C ALA A 271 25.93 -37.75 -13.28
N PHE A 272 26.97 -38.06 -12.53
CA PHE A 272 28.33 -37.65 -12.84
C PHE A 272 29.13 -38.92 -13.25
N PHE A 273 29.90 -38.81 -14.30
CA PHE A 273 30.77 -39.88 -14.78
C PHE A 273 32.22 -39.38 -14.72
N ALA A 274 33.08 -40.19 -14.13
CA ALA A 274 34.50 -39.93 -14.08
C ALA A 274 35.33 -41.17 -14.38
N ASN A 275 36.51 -40.99 -14.93
CA ASN A 275 37.37 -42.11 -15.31
C ASN A 275 38.06 -42.77 -14.10
N SER A 276 38.04 -42.14 -12.93
CA SER A 276 38.56 -42.70 -11.66
C SER A 276 37.82 -42.08 -10.47
N ALA A 277 37.80 -42.81 -9.35
CA ALA A 277 37.17 -42.33 -8.10
C ALA A 277 37.78 -41.00 -7.59
N GLU A 278 39.04 -40.78 -7.86
CA GLU A 278 39.74 -39.54 -7.46
C GLU A 278 39.32 -38.31 -8.25
N ASN A 279 38.68 -38.48 -9.39
CA ASN A 279 38.20 -37.38 -10.26
C ASN A 279 36.71 -37.11 -10.09
N LEU A 280 35.99 -37.86 -9.22
CA LEU A 280 34.59 -37.57 -8.89
C LEU A 280 34.46 -36.33 -8.08
N PRO A 281 33.48 -35.46 -8.38
CA PRO A 281 33.18 -34.32 -7.53
C PRO A 281 32.66 -34.79 -6.17
N LYS A 282 33.17 -34.24 -5.09
CA LYS A 282 32.67 -34.50 -3.75
C LYS A 282 31.48 -33.59 -3.49
N ILE A 283 30.35 -34.17 -3.13
CA ILE A 283 29.14 -33.44 -2.77
C ILE A 283 29.02 -33.48 -1.25
N GLU A 284 29.08 -32.33 -0.63
CA GLU A 284 28.81 -32.18 0.81
C GLU A 284 27.47 -31.46 0.99
N THR A 285 26.58 -32.07 1.76
CA THR A 285 25.33 -31.45 2.16
C THR A 285 25.59 -30.35 3.17
N ILE A 286 25.14 -29.15 2.88
CA ILE A 286 25.12 -28.06 3.84
C ILE A 286 23.84 -28.18 4.62
N SER A 287 23.90 -28.58 5.90
CA SER A 287 22.74 -28.65 6.76
C SER A 287 22.20 -27.22 6.97
N THR A 288 21.05 -26.95 6.37
CA THR A 288 20.29 -25.74 6.67
C THR A 288 19.58 -25.95 8.01
N ASN A 289 20.07 -25.28 9.06
CA ASN A 289 19.37 -25.26 10.35
C ASN A 289 17.96 -24.69 10.15
N ASN A 290 16.95 -25.36 10.70
CA ASN A 290 15.54 -24.96 10.96
C ASN A 290 15.03 -23.62 10.40
N ASN A 291 15.50 -23.20 9.23
CA ASN A 291 15.17 -21.91 8.63
C ASN A 291 13.67 -21.80 8.33
N ASP A 292 13.01 -22.94 8.03
CA ASP A 292 11.56 -22.94 7.76
C ASP A 292 10.75 -22.50 9.00
N GLN A 293 11.15 -22.93 10.20
CA GLN A 293 10.49 -22.48 11.44
C GLN A 293 10.74 -21.00 11.72
N LEU A 294 11.94 -20.50 11.41
CA LEU A 294 12.26 -19.08 11.55
C LEU A 294 11.40 -18.22 10.61
N PHE A 295 11.20 -18.64 9.37
CA PHE A 295 10.34 -17.95 8.41
C PHE A 295 8.89 -17.95 8.85
N ILE A 296 8.34 -19.09 9.29
CA ILE A 296 6.96 -19.19 9.80
C ILE A 296 6.75 -18.26 11.02
N GLN A 297 7.73 -18.22 11.95
CA GLN A 297 7.64 -17.34 13.10
C GLN A 297 7.75 -15.86 12.72
N THR A 298 8.56 -15.53 11.72
CA THR A 298 8.71 -14.17 11.22
C THR A 298 7.46 -13.70 10.53
N ASP A 299 6.86 -14.50 9.66
CA ASP A 299 5.58 -14.20 8.98
C ASP A 299 4.48 -13.95 10.02
N GLY A 300 4.32 -14.82 11.01
CA GLY A 300 3.32 -14.62 12.06
C GLY A 300 3.50 -13.31 12.85
N ARG A 301 4.76 -12.89 13.12
CA ARG A 301 5.04 -11.61 13.78
C ARG A 301 4.73 -10.41 12.88
N ILE A 302 5.01 -10.51 11.59
CA ILE A 302 4.67 -9.47 10.61
C ILE A 302 3.16 -9.28 10.59
N ASP A 303 2.41 -10.36 10.48
CA ASP A 303 0.95 -10.35 10.48
C ASP A 303 0.37 -9.69 11.73
N GLU A 304 0.86 -10.07 12.91
CA GLU A 304 0.43 -9.47 14.18
C GLU A 304 0.70 -7.96 14.23
N LYS A 305 1.88 -7.51 13.78
CA LYS A 305 2.25 -6.09 13.81
C LYS A 305 1.42 -5.27 12.85
N ILE A 306 1.14 -5.77 11.66
CA ILE A 306 0.29 -5.08 10.68
C ILE A 306 -1.14 -5.01 11.20
N CYS A 307 -1.70 -6.10 11.72
CA CYS A 307 -3.03 -6.11 12.32
C CYS A 307 -3.14 -5.13 13.50
N GLN A 308 -2.13 -5.11 14.41
CA GLN A 308 -2.08 -4.17 15.55
C GLN A 308 -2.09 -2.71 15.08
N ALA A 309 -1.29 -2.35 14.07
CA ALA A 309 -1.23 -0.99 13.54
C ALA A 309 -2.53 -0.54 12.87
N HIS A 310 -3.27 -1.48 12.31
CA HIS A 310 -4.59 -1.22 11.74
C HIS A 310 -5.74 -1.35 12.74
N THR A 311 -5.44 -1.64 14.02
CA THR A 311 -6.46 -1.85 15.08
C THR A 311 -7.52 -2.89 14.69
N ILE A 312 -7.08 -3.97 14.04
CA ILE A 312 -7.91 -5.09 13.61
C ILE A 312 -7.45 -6.38 14.28
N ASP A 313 -8.39 -7.19 14.75
CA ASP A 313 -8.06 -8.52 15.27
C ASP A 313 -7.70 -9.45 14.09
N PRO A 314 -6.57 -10.17 14.12
CA PRO A 314 -6.17 -11.11 13.07
C PRO A 314 -7.25 -12.12 12.67
N ILE A 315 -8.13 -12.50 13.61
CA ILE A 315 -9.24 -13.41 13.36
C ILE A 315 -10.19 -12.89 12.27
N LEU A 316 -10.38 -11.56 12.17
CA LEU A 316 -11.23 -10.94 11.13
C LEU A 316 -10.61 -11.01 9.73
N MET A 317 -9.30 -11.22 9.68
CA MET A 317 -8.55 -11.45 8.44
C MET A 317 -8.36 -12.94 8.12
N GLY A 318 -9.01 -13.84 8.89
CA GLY A 318 -8.89 -15.28 8.72
C GLY A 318 -7.56 -15.87 9.24
N ILE A 319 -6.77 -15.09 9.95
CA ILE A 319 -5.49 -15.52 10.51
C ILE A 319 -5.75 -16.26 11.83
N ARG A 320 -5.29 -17.49 11.94
CA ARG A 320 -5.41 -18.31 13.15
C ARG A 320 -4.33 -17.91 14.17
N VAL A 321 -4.76 -17.48 15.34
CA VAL A 321 -3.87 -17.21 16.47
C VAL A 321 -3.78 -18.45 17.34
N SER A 322 -2.55 -18.94 17.58
CA SER A 322 -2.30 -20.10 18.45
C SER A 322 -2.89 -19.85 19.84
N GLY A 323 -3.68 -20.81 20.36
CA GLY A 323 -4.29 -20.72 21.69
C GLY A 323 -5.67 -20.03 21.75
N LYS A 324 -6.18 -19.43 20.66
CA LYS A 324 -7.56 -19.01 20.55
C LYS A 324 -8.34 -20.03 19.69
N LEU A 325 -9.24 -20.76 20.31
CA LEU A 325 -10.29 -21.47 19.59
C LEU A 325 -11.24 -20.37 19.08
N GLY A 326 -11.16 -20.06 17.77
CA GLY A 326 -12.04 -19.06 17.14
C GLY A 326 -13.51 -19.48 17.27
N SER A 327 -14.13 -19.20 18.42
CA SER A 327 -15.57 -19.39 18.60
C SER A 327 -16.30 -18.30 17.82
N GLY A 328 -17.51 -18.58 17.35
CA GLY A 328 -18.33 -17.57 16.67
C GLY A 328 -18.58 -16.34 17.54
N SER A 329 -18.55 -16.49 18.88
CA SER A 329 -18.67 -15.38 19.85
C SER A 329 -17.43 -14.46 19.82
N ASP A 330 -16.22 -15.02 19.69
CA ASP A 330 -14.99 -14.23 19.66
C ASP A 330 -14.91 -13.37 18.39
N ILE A 331 -15.31 -13.93 17.25
CA ILE A 331 -15.38 -13.20 15.98
C ILE A 331 -16.37 -12.04 16.07
N LYS A 332 -17.57 -12.28 16.67
CA LYS A 332 -18.59 -11.24 16.88
C LYS A 332 -18.06 -10.11 17.75
N GLN A 333 -17.41 -10.42 18.87
CA GLN A 333 -16.85 -9.42 19.79
C GLN A 333 -15.73 -8.62 19.12
N SER A 334 -14.82 -9.28 18.42
CA SER A 334 -13.74 -8.63 17.67
C SER A 334 -14.30 -7.70 16.60
N TYR A 335 -15.35 -8.10 15.89
CA TYR A 335 -16.00 -7.25 14.90
C TYR A 335 -16.66 -6.01 15.51
N VAL A 336 -17.38 -6.15 16.64
CA VAL A 336 -18.02 -5.02 17.33
C VAL A 336 -16.98 -3.99 17.80
N ILE A 337 -15.84 -4.45 18.34
CA ILE A 337 -14.75 -3.57 18.75
C ILE A 337 -14.16 -2.85 17.55
N PHE A 338 -13.90 -3.59 16.47
CA PHE A 338 -13.39 -3.05 15.21
C PHE A 338 -14.33 -2.01 14.59
N GLU A 339 -15.62 -2.31 14.54
CA GLU A 339 -16.65 -1.40 14.02
C GLU A 339 -16.65 -0.08 14.79
N LYS A 340 -16.66 -0.11 16.13
CA LYS A 340 -16.70 1.09 16.97
C LYS A 340 -15.41 1.91 16.92
N ASN A 341 -14.26 1.25 16.91
CA ASN A 341 -12.98 1.95 17.04
C ASN A 341 -12.33 2.34 15.70
N SER A 342 -12.67 1.66 14.61
CA SER A 342 -12.04 1.87 13.32
C SER A 342 -13.02 2.28 12.22
N ILE A 343 -14.19 1.66 12.15
CA ILE A 343 -15.10 1.87 11.02
C ILE A 343 -16.02 3.06 11.24
N MET A 344 -16.61 3.20 12.43
CA MET A 344 -17.46 4.37 12.75
C MET A 344 -16.72 5.70 12.58
N PRO A 345 -15.50 5.90 13.13
CA PRO A 345 -14.75 7.13 12.88
C PRO A 345 -14.47 7.37 11.39
N LEU A 346 -14.09 6.32 10.67
CA LEU A 346 -13.83 6.41 9.24
C LEU A 346 -15.09 6.80 8.44
N ARG A 347 -16.28 6.27 8.79
CA ARG A 347 -17.54 6.69 8.16
C ARG A 347 -17.83 8.16 8.41
N ASN A 348 -17.65 8.63 9.65
CA ASN A 348 -17.88 10.03 9.99
C ASN A 348 -16.98 10.97 9.16
N GLU A 349 -15.71 10.63 8.95
CA GLU A 349 -14.79 11.40 8.11
C GLU A 349 -15.25 11.40 6.63
N VAL A 350 -15.68 10.26 6.12
CA VAL A 350 -16.20 10.17 4.74
C VAL A 350 -17.48 10.99 4.60
N GLU A 351 -18.41 10.91 5.55
CA GLU A 351 -19.65 11.69 5.56
C GLU A 351 -19.36 13.19 5.61
N GLU A 352 -18.42 13.63 6.45
CA GLU A 352 -17.98 15.01 6.52
C GLU A 352 -17.49 15.52 5.16
N ILE A 353 -16.60 14.77 4.49
CA ILE A 353 -16.08 15.15 3.17
C ILE A 353 -17.20 15.30 2.14
N PHE A 354 -18.13 14.34 2.08
CA PHE A 354 -19.20 14.41 1.09
C PHE A 354 -20.25 15.48 1.43
N ASN A 355 -20.53 15.71 2.70
CA ASN A 355 -21.40 16.80 3.13
C ASN A 355 -20.79 18.18 2.81
N ASP A 356 -19.47 18.35 2.98
CA ASP A 356 -18.76 19.56 2.57
C ASP A 356 -18.87 19.78 1.05
N LEU A 357 -18.66 18.75 0.25
CA LEU A 357 -18.77 18.84 -1.21
C LEU A 357 -20.19 19.20 -1.66
N LEU A 358 -21.21 18.65 -1.01
CA LEU A 358 -22.61 18.97 -1.26
C LEU A 358 -22.94 20.42 -0.87
N PHE A 359 -22.43 20.87 0.27
CA PHE A 359 -22.55 22.26 0.72
C PHE A 359 -21.89 23.24 -0.27
N ILE A 360 -20.67 22.95 -0.72
CA ILE A 360 -19.95 23.75 -1.72
C ILE A 360 -20.73 23.78 -3.05
N ALA A 361 -21.34 22.65 -3.42
CA ALA A 361 -22.20 22.56 -4.60
C ALA A 361 -23.56 23.24 -4.42
N ARG A 362 -23.83 23.86 -3.25
CA ARG A 362 -25.11 24.50 -2.87
C ARG A 362 -26.32 23.55 -2.95
N LEU A 363 -26.08 22.29 -2.65
CA LEU A 363 -27.13 21.28 -2.54
C LEU A 363 -27.52 21.13 -1.07
N ASN A 364 -28.78 21.44 -0.74
CA ASN A 364 -29.28 21.35 0.62
C ASN A 364 -29.74 19.92 0.94
N VAL A 365 -28.79 19.00 0.94
CA VAL A 365 -29.00 17.57 1.15
C VAL A 365 -27.91 17.02 2.06
N GLU A 366 -28.27 16.10 2.94
CA GLU A 366 -27.36 15.43 3.84
C GLU A 366 -26.99 14.05 3.25
N PHE A 367 -25.69 13.77 3.25
CA PHE A 367 -25.12 12.47 2.87
C PHE A 367 -24.86 11.64 4.14
N GLU A 368 -25.30 10.40 4.13
CA GLU A 368 -25.12 9.44 5.24
C GLU A 368 -24.75 8.06 4.66
N LEU A 369 -23.76 7.40 5.27
CA LEU A 369 -23.41 6.03 4.94
C LEU A 369 -24.33 5.05 5.69
N ASN A 370 -24.83 4.06 4.98
CA ASN A 370 -25.63 3.03 5.62
C ASN A 370 -24.75 2.16 6.53
N ASN A 371 -25.29 1.82 7.71
CA ASN A 371 -24.67 0.84 8.57
C ASN A 371 -24.69 -0.53 7.88
N TYR A 372 -23.49 -1.04 7.57
CA TYR A 372 -23.33 -2.38 7.05
C TYR A 372 -22.89 -3.31 8.18
N GLN A 373 -23.83 -4.03 8.76
CA GLN A 373 -23.54 -4.99 9.82
C GLN A 373 -23.44 -6.39 9.21
N ILE A 374 -22.20 -6.88 9.08
CA ILE A 374 -21.94 -8.26 8.60
C ILE A 374 -22.56 -9.32 9.54
N ILE A 375 -22.82 -8.97 10.81
CA ILE A 375 -23.23 -9.92 11.87
C ILE A 375 -24.61 -9.59 12.46
N GLY A 376 -25.17 -8.41 12.19
CA GLY A 376 -26.47 -7.97 12.78
C GLY A 376 -27.64 -8.85 12.37
N ASP A 377 -27.72 -9.21 11.12
CA ASP A 377 -28.85 -9.97 10.56
C ASP A 377 -28.91 -11.40 11.10
N ILE A 378 -27.78 -12.00 11.47
CA ILE A 378 -27.72 -13.36 12.04
C ILE A 378 -28.26 -13.40 13.47
N ILE A 379 -28.16 -12.30 14.23
CA ILE A 379 -28.62 -12.24 15.62
C ILE A 379 -30.13 -12.10 15.68
N GLU A 380 -30.73 -11.31 14.78
CA GLU A 380 -32.22 -11.17 14.72
C GLU A 380 -32.90 -12.44 14.23
N GLU A 381 -32.30 -13.22 13.33
CA GLU A 381 -32.83 -14.51 12.91
C GLU A 381 -32.71 -15.57 14.02
N GLU A 382 -31.61 -15.64 14.76
CA GLU A 382 -31.47 -16.58 15.89
C GLU A 382 -32.43 -16.25 17.06
N THR A 383 -32.80 -14.98 17.23
CA THR A 383 -33.74 -14.57 18.27
C THR A 383 -35.18 -14.87 17.85
N LYS A 384 -35.52 -14.72 16.56
CA LYS A 384 -36.85 -15.08 16.00
C LYS A 384 -37.10 -16.59 15.91
N ILE A 385 -36.04 -17.40 15.90
CA ILE A 385 -36.18 -18.89 15.90
C ILE A 385 -36.34 -19.43 17.32
N LYS A 386 -36.03 -18.64 18.36
CA LYS A 386 -36.15 -19.03 19.77
C LYS A 386 -37.42 -18.52 20.46
N GLU A 387 -38.22 -17.68 19.81
CA GLU A 387 -39.58 -17.31 20.16
C GLU A 387 -40.58 -18.17 19.37
#